data_537a7da5892f01dae831182652492bbd
#
_entry.id   537a7da5892f01dae831182652492bbd
#
_cell.length_a   1.000
_cell.length_b   1.000
_cell.length_c   1.000
_cell.angle_alpha   90.00
_cell.angle_beta   90.00
_cell.angle_gamma   90.00
#
_symmetry.space_group_name_H-M   'P 1'
#
loop_
_entity.id
_entity.type
_entity.pdbx_description
1 polymer ?
#
loop_
_entity_poly.entity_id
_entity_poly.type
_entity_poly.pdbx_seq_one_letter_code
_entity_poly.pdbx_strand_id
1 'polypeptide(L)'
;MKYSVGFGGIFCACSSMAFAEVDSEIPLGIEAVTGLRTDYIHRGFQLAESALDFQLEAEITLSDNNSLFLGFAHLSESDGDFNETWSYLELAHSFNKNFTGGASFTYRDRDESILQGGFDLGLFTSYSISDVWRWRNELNFDLGVDGIYLNSELEWSQIISEKSFVTIKTGLSWVSEYLERDGLNDFHTRLTYTYAISDQVSFPPFIGSSIQIEDKDNDDLLYGGLWFEVIF
;
A
#
# COMPACT_ATOMS: atom_id res chain seq x y z
N MET A 1 13.62 23.60 8.76
CA MET A 1 12.57 22.60 9.03
C MET A 1 12.86 21.42 8.11
N LYS A 2 13.37 20.30 8.63
CA LYS A 2 13.67 19.11 7.81
C LYS A 2 12.43 18.22 7.86
N TYR A 3 11.73 18.09 6.76
CA TYR A 3 10.67 17.10 6.63
C TYR A 3 11.33 15.77 6.30
N SER A 4 11.22 14.80 7.21
CA SER A 4 11.55 13.41 6.95
C SER A 4 10.31 12.77 6.33
N VAL A 5 10.42 12.32 5.09
CA VAL A 5 9.35 11.57 4.42
C VAL A 5 9.49 10.12 4.86
N GLY A 6 8.63 9.67 5.75
CA GLY A 6 8.54 8.27 6.15
C GLY A 6 8.02 7.42 4.99
N PHE A 7 8.58 6.23 4.82
CA PHE A 7 8.18 5.25 3.83
C PHE A 7 7.22 4.28 4.48
N GLY A 8 5.95 4.40 4.18
CA GLY A 8 4.99 3.34 4.46
C GLY A 8 5.01 2.29 3.36
N GLY A 9 5.00 1.03 3.73
CA GLY A 9 4.74 -0.09 2.83
C GLY A 9 3.42 0.10 2.09
N ILE A 10 3.07 -0.81 1.22
CA ILE A 10 1.96 -0.91 0.24
C ILE A 10 0.70 -0.05 0.51
N PHE A 11 0.57 0.50 1.70
CA PHE A 11 -0.53 1.34 2.12
C PHE A 11 -0.15 2.81 2.15
N CYS A 12 -0.92 3.58 1.47
CA CYS A 12 -1.06 5.02 1.49
C CYS A 12 0.22 5.78 1.92
N ALA A 13 0.86 6.41 0.99
CA ALA A 13 1.83 7.44 1.33
C ALA A 13 1.11 8.53 2.13
N CYS A 14 1.00 8.32 3.41
CA CYS A 14 0.58 9.36 4.32
C CYS A 14 1.81 9.90 5.01
N SER A 15 2.11 11.06 4.58
CA SER A 15 2.67 12.19 5.32
C SER A 15 3.33 11.85 6.65
N SER A 16 4.62 11.84 6.62
CA SER A 16 5.41 12.19 7.79
C SER A 16 5.02 13.58 8.29
N MET A 17 3.98 13.68 9.08
CA MET A 17 3.83 14.80 9.99
C MET A 17 4.78 14.60 11.16
N ALA A 18 5.41 15.69 11.58
CA ALA A 18 6.46 15.77 12.57
C ALA A 18 6.14 14.92 13.82
N PHE A 19 6.96 13.90 14.06
CA PHE A 19 6.99 13.23 15.34
C PHE A 19 7.45 14.20 16.41
N ALA A 20 6.67 14.34 17.48
CA ALA A 20 7.15 14.99 18.69
C ALA A 20 8.32 14.14 19.23
N GLU A 21 9.44 14.80 19.55
CA GLU A 21 10.56 14.17 20.23
C GLU A 21 10.05 13.48 21.52
N VAL A 22 9.95 12.17 21.48
CA VAL A 22 9.90 11.34 22.67
C VAL A 22 11.34 10.97 23.00
N ASP A 23 11.80 11.43 24.14
CA ASP A 23 13.17 11.28 24.65
C ASP A 23 13.50 9.79 24.82
N SER A 24 14.50 9.34 24.05
CA SER A 24 15.24 8.07 24.13
C SER A 24 14.44 6.74 24.16
N GLU A 25 14.88 5.86 23.29
CA GLU A 25 14.66 4.42 23.11
C GLU A 25 13.79 4.13 21.89
N ILE A 26 14.42 3.69 20.80
CA ILE A 26 13.87 3.20 19.53
C ILE A 26 12.66 4.03 19.05
N PRO A 27 12.83 4.95 18.10
CA PRO A 27 11.70 5.72 17.56
C PRO A 27 10.67 4.76 16.96
N LEU A 28 9.51 4.71 17.58
CA LEU A 28 8.37 3.88 17.18
C LEU A 28 7.25 4.79 16.69
N GLY A 29 6.88 4.67 15.42
CA GLY A 29 5.66 5.25 14.87
C GLY A 29 4.58 4.17 14.78
N ILE A 30 3.36 4.48 15.17
CA ILE A 30 2.21 3.59 15.04
C ILE A 30 1.14 4.30 14.23
N GLU A 31 0.63 3.62 13.22
CA GLU A 31 -0.48 4.09 12.39
C GLU A 31 -1.61 3.08 12.42
N ALA A 32 -2.85 3.56 12.53
CA ALA A 32 -4.05 2.76 12.40
C ALA A 32 -4.94 3.35 11.32
N VAL A 33 -5.44 2.50 10.42
CA VAL A 33 -6.36 2.88 9.35
C VAL A 33 -7.62 2.06 9.46
N THR A 34 -8.78 2.70 9.29
CA THR A 34 -10.05 2.01 9.15
C THR A 34 -10.92 2.72 8.14
N GLY A 35 -11.75 1.98 7.41
CA GLY A 35 -12.62 2.59 6.42
C GLY A 35 -13.46 1.61 5.61
N LEU A 36 -14.06 2.16 4.57
CA LEU A 36 -14.93 1.46 3.63
C LEU A 36 -14.37 1.60 2.23
N ARG A 37 -14.49 0.55 1.43
CA ARG A 37 -14.23 0.58 -0.01
C ARG A 37 -15.37 -0.08 -0.79
N THR A 38 -15.57 0.39 -2.02
CA THR A 38 -16.59 -0.19 -2.92
C THR A 38 -16.14 -1.55 -3.45
N ASP A 39 -14.83 -1.70 -3.72
CA ASP A 39 -14.24 -2.92 -4.24
C ASP A 39 -12.86 -3.14 -3.65
N TYR A 40 -12.54 -4.37 -3.35
CA TYR A 40 -11.21 -4.78 -2.96
C TYR A 40 -10.49 -5.42 -4.14
N ILE A 41 -9.50 -4.69 -4.65
CA ILE A 41 -8.68 -5.15 -5.76
C ILE A 41 -7.29 -5.48 -5.24
N HIS A 42 -6.87 -6.72 -5.45
CA HIS A 42 -5.54 -7.20 -5.13
C HIS A 42 -4.84 -7.71 -6.39
N ARG A 43 -3.77 -7.05 -6.78
CA ARG A 43 -2.95 -7.40 -7.95
C ARG A 43 -3.76 -7.50 -9.26
N GLY A 44 -4.71 -6.59 -9.47
CA GLY A 44 -5.58 -6.59 -10.64
C GLY A 44 -6.78 -7.55 -10.57
N PHE A 45 -6.96 -8.26 -9.46
CA PHE A 45 -8.11 -9.13 -9.23
C PHE A 45 -9.07 -8.49 -8.24
N GLN A 46 -10.34 -8.44 -8.59
CA GLN A 46 -11.39 -8.07 -7.64
C GLN A 46 -11.68 -9.26 -6.73
N LEU A 47 -11.48 -9.10 -5.44
CA LEU A 47 -11.67 -10.16 -4.44
C LEU A 47 -12.94 -9.97 -3.63
N ALA A 48 -13.42 -8.75 -3.46
CA ALA A 48 -14.66 -8.44 -2.73
C ALA A 48 -15.32 -7.18 -3.25
N GLU A 49 -16.62 -7.06 -3.04
CA GLU A 49 -17.44 -5.86 -3.22
C GLU A 49 -17.81 -5.29 -1.84
N SER A 50 -17.77 -3.97 -1.70
CA SER A 50 -18.21 -3.28 -0.46
C SER A 50 -17.56 -3.81 0.82
N ALA A 51 -16.27 -3.59 0.99
CA ALA A 51 -15.53 -4.11 2.12
C ALA A 51 -15.23 -3.07 3.20
N LEU A 52 -15.14 -3.57 4.44
CA LEU A 52 -14.61 -2.86 5.60
C LEU A 52 -13.11 -3.18 5.76
N ASP A 53 -12.32 -2.14 5.99
CA ASP A 53 -10.88 -2.21 6.20
C ASP A 53 -10.50 -1.86 7.64
N PHE A 54 -9.58 -2.62 8.19
CA PHE A 54 -8.84 -2.26 9.38
C PHE A 54 -7.37 -2.61 9.19
N GLN A 55 -6.47 -1.66 9.50
CA GLN A 55 -5.03 -1.85 9.35
C GLN A 55 -4.32 -1.23 10.56
N LEU A 56 -3.22 -1.84 10.95
CA LEU A 56 -2.30 -1.37 11.98
C LEU A 56 -0.88 -1.58 11.50
N GLU A 57 -0.08 -0.53 11.50
CA GLU A 57 1.34 -0.58 11.16
C GLU A 57 2.18 0.03 12.27
N ALA A 58 3.35 -0.55 12.50
CA ALA A 58 4.39 0.00 13.37
C ALA A 58 5.68 0.16 12.57
N GLU A 59 6.23 1.38 12.54
CA GLU A 59 7.57 1.65 12.02
C GLU A 59 8.57 1.70 13.19
N ILE A 60 9.65 0.93 13.06
CA ILE A 60 10.75 0.86 14.01
C ILE A 60 12.02 1.32 13.29
N THR A 61 12.58 2.46 13.69
CA THR A 61 13.86 2.91 13.17
C THR A 61 15.00 2.12 13.80
N LEU A 62 15.63 1.22 13.02
CA LEU A 62 16.74 0.38 13.49
C LEU A 62 18.08 1.13 13.47
N SER A 63 18.25 2.05 12.53
CA SER A 63 19.42 2.92 12.39
C SER A 63 19.09 4.08 11.45
N ASP A 64 20.02 5.03 11.25
CA ASP A 64 19.85 6.19 10.34
C ASP A 64 19.42 5.79 8.91
N ASN A 65 19.71 4.57 8.50
CA ASN A 65 19.43 4.09 7.14
C ASN A 65 18.53 2.86 7.09
N ASN A 66 18.09 2.31 8.22
CA ASN A 66 17.29 1.09 8.25
C ASN A 66 16.02 1.28 9.06
N SER A 67 14.89 0.93 8.47
CA SER A 67 13.58 0.86 9.13
C SER A 67 13.00 -0.53 8.99
N LEU A 68 12.31 -0.97 10.02
CA LEU A 68 11.51 -2.20 10.05
C LEU A 68 10.04 -1.80 10.20
N PHE A 69 9.22 -2.30 9.30
CA PHE A 69 7.77 -2.16 9.36
C PHE A 69 7.13 -3.48 9.73
N LEU A 70 6.20 -3.42 10.67
CA LEU A 70 5.38 -4.56 11.11
C LEU A 70 3.93 -4.16 10.91
N GLY A 71 3.20 -4.92 10.12
CA GLY A 71 1.81 -4.61 9.85
C GLY A 71 0.88 -5.79 10.06
N PHE A 72 -0.34 -5.44 10.38
CA PHE A 72 -1.50 -6.33 10.47
C PHE A 72 -2.68 -5.65 9.81
N ALA A 73 -3.44 -6.40 9.04
CA ALA A 73 -4.68 -5.88 8.50
C ALA A 73 -5.75 -6.97 8.39
N HIS A 74 -6.99 -6.54 8.44
CA HIS A 74 -8.17 -7.35 8.26
C HIS A 74 -9.15 -6.63 7.36
N LEU A 75 -9.70 -7.34 6.40
CA LEU A 75 -10.73 -6.88 5.49
C LEU A 75 -11.88 -7.86 5.54
N SER A 76 -13.10 -7.33 5.63
CA SER A 76 -14.32 -8.11 5.61
C SER A 76 -15.31 -7.52 4.61
N GLU A 77 -15.83 -8.34 3.72
CA GLU A 77 -16.90 -7.96 2.82
C GLU A 77 -18.19 -7.69 3.57
N SER A 78 -18.93 -6.65 3.20
CA SER A 78 -20.11 -6.21 3.96
C SER A 78 -21.33 -7.11 3.75
N ASP A 79 -21.53 -7.61 2.52
CA ASP A 79 -22.70 -8.41 2.10
C ASP A 79 -22.32 -9.77 1.54
N GLY A 80 -21.06 -10.22 1.71
CA GLY A 80 -20.51 -11.46 1.22
C GLY A 80 -19.81 -12.25 2.32
N ASP A 81 -19.19 -13.36 1.89
CA ASP A 81 -18.48 -14.27 2.79
C ASP A 81 -16.94 -14.08 2.74
N PHE A 82 -16.46 -13.16 1.88
CA PHE A 82 -15.03 -12.90 1.77
C PHE A 82 -14.47 -12.21 2.99
N ASN A 83 -13.39 -12.80 3.54
CA ASN A 83 -12.57 -12.20 4.58
C ASN A 83 -11.10 -12.43 4.24
N GLU A 84 -10.28 -11.40 4.47
CA GLU A 84 -8.83 -11.52 4.37
C GLU A 84 -8.19 -10.95 5.62
N THR A 85 -7.25 -11.70 6.19
CA THR A 85 -6.36 -11.22 7.25
C THR A 85 -4.93 -11.38 6.78
N TRP A 86 -4.12 -10.33 6.91
CA TRP A 86 -2.69 -10.45 6.60
C TRP A 86 -1.82 -9.79 7.65
N SER A 87 -0.62 -10.32 7.76
CA SER A 87 0.44 -9.74 8.58
C SER A 87 1.70 -9.66 7.73
N TYR A 88 2.48 -8.61 7.89
CA TYR A 88 3.71 -8.45 7.15
C TYR A 88 4.85 -7.88 8.00
N LEU A 89 6.03 -8.15 7.51
CA LEU A 89 7.28 -7.58 7.94
C LEU A 89 8.00 -7.03 6.71
N GLU A 90 8.39 -5.76 6.75
CA GLU A 90 9.18 -5.15 5.68
C GLU A 90 10.45 -4.53 6.28
N LEU A 91 11.60 -4.84 5.69
CA LEU A 91 12.89 -4.24 6.03
C LEU A 91 13.29 -3.29 4.89
N ALA A 92 13.43 -2.01 5.20
CA ALA A 92 13.85 -0.97 4.27
C ALA A 92 15.27 -0.49 4.59
N HIS A 93 16.08 -0.28 3.54
CA HIS A 93 17.42 0.32 3.62
C HIS A 93 17.51 1.53 2.69
N SER A 94 17.85 2.69 3.25
CA SER A 94 18.11 3.92 2.49
C SER A 94 19.56 3.97 2.05
N PHE A 95 19.83 3.66 0.77
CA PHE A 95 21.19 3.72 0.18
C PHE A 95 21.68 5.17 0.08
N ASN A 96 20.77 6.09 -0.14
CA ASN A 96 20.99 7.52 -0.12
C ASN A 96 19.65 8.26 0.06
N LYS A 97 19.68 9.60 0.09
CA LYS A 97 18.49 10.43 0.30
C LYS A 97 17.35 10.24 -0.72
N ASN A 98 17.65 9.68 -1.88
CA ASN A 98 16.69 9.54 -2.97
C ASN A 98 16.37 8.07 -3.29
N PHE A 99 17.17 7.13 -2.82
CA PHE A 99 17.03 5.71 -3.20
C PHE A 99 16.95 4.83 -1.96
N THR A 100 15.84 4.09 -1.87
CA THR A 100 15.57 3.09 -0.84
C THR A 100 15.24 1.76 -1.53
N GLY A 101 15.64 0.68 -0.93
CA GLY A 101 15.23 -0.66 -1.35
C GLY A 101 15.05 -1.55 -0.14
N GLY A 102 14.36 -2.66 -0.32
CA GLY A 102 14.07 -3.54 0.79
C GLY A 102 13.46 -4.86 0.38
N ALA A 103 13.11 -5.63 1.40
CA ALA A 103 12.45 -6.91 1.26
C ALA A 103 11.26 -7.00 2.23
N SER A 104 10.24 -7.71 1.83
CA SER A 104 9.05 -7.96 2.64
C SER A 104 8.73 -9.45 2.72
N PHE A 105 8.09 -9.81 3.81
CA PHE A 105 7.50 -11.12 4.03
C PHE A 105 6.08 -10.90 4.52
N THR A 106 5.10 -11.46 3.82
CA THR A 106 3.69 -11.33 4.14
C THR A 106 3.06 -12.70 4.25
N TYR A 107 2.25 -12.91 5.27
CA TYR A 107 1.32 -14.03 5.37
C TYR A 107 -0.11 -13.53 5.17
N ARG A 108 -0.87 -14.22 4.34
CA ARG A 108 -2.27 -13.94 4.05
C ARG A 108 -3.13 -15.16 4.33
N ASP A 109 -4.22 -14.92 5.03
CA ASP A 109 -5.30 -15.88 5.24
C ASP A 109 -6.56 -15.34 4.57
N ARG A 110 -7.19 -16.14 3.71
CA ARG A 110 -8.33 -15.73 2.88
C ARG A 110 -9.41 -16.79 2.93
N ASP A 111 -10.62 -16.33 3.21
CA ASP A 111 -11.83 -17.14 3.10
C ASP A 111 -12.57 -16.80 1.79
N GLU A 112 -13.19 -17.79 1.17
CA GLU A 112 -14.05 -17.64 -0.03
C GLU A 112 -13.41 -16.84 -1.18
N SER A 113 -12.13 -17.08 -1.47
CA SER A 113 -11.36 -16.34 -2.47
C SER A 113 -10.90 -17.20 -3.65
N ILE A 114 -10.83 -16.59 -4.84
CA ILE A 114 -10.16 -17.16 -6.02
C ILE A 114 -8.65 -17.26 -5.83
N LEU A 115 -8.06 -16.38 -4.99
CA LEU A 115 -6.66 -16.42 -4.60
C LEU A 115 -6.50 -17.16 -3.27
N GLN A 116 -5.70 -18.21 -3.27
CA GLN A 116 -5.41 -18.94 -2.04
C GLN A 116 -4.60 -18.10 -1.07
N GLY A 117 -4.84 -18.28 0.22
CA GLY A 117 -3.99 -17.74 1.27
C GLY A 117 -2.61 -18.40 1.26
N GLY A 118 -1.60 -17.70 1.77
CA GLY A 118 -0.23 -18.21 1.79
C GLY A 118 0.79 -17.15 2.15
N PHE A 119 2.03 -17.42 1.80
CA PHE A 119 3.15 -16.52 2.04
C PHE A 119 3.53 -15.79 0.76
N ASP A 120 3.87 -14.49 0.90
CA ASP A 120 4.48 -13.67 -0.11
C ASP A 120 5.91 -13.30 0.30
N LEU A 121 6.85 -13.39 -0.63
CA LEU A 121 8.20 -12.84 -0.51
C LEU A 121 8.33 -11.67 -1.48
N GLY A 122 8.55 -10.48 -0.95
CA GLY A 122 8.64 -9.25 -1.72
C GLY A 122 10.04 -8.66 -1.75
N LEU A 123 10.38 -8.02 -2.88
CA LEU A 123 11.51 -7.10 -3.02
C LEU A 123 10.97 -5.80 -3.57
N PHE A 124 11.48 -4.68 -3.07
CA PHE A 124 11.07 -3.38 -3.61
C PHE A 124 12.25 -2.41 -3.76
N THR A 125 12.05 -1.46 -4.64
CA THR A 125 12.89 -0.27 -4.77
C THR A 125 12.03 0.97 -4.87
N SER A 126 12.50 2.08 -4.33
CA SER A 126 11.84 3.37 -4.41
C SER A 126 12.87 4.46 -4.71
N TYR A 127 12.57 5.29 -5.69
CA TYR A 127 13.42 6.39 -6.11
C TYR A 127 12.65 7.70 -6.11
N SER A 128 13.05 8.64 -5.25
CA SER A 128 12.54 10.02 -5.23
C SER A 128 13.18 10.81 -6.37
N ILE A 129 12.43 10.98 -7.46
CA ILE A 129 12.87 11.76 -8.64
C ILE A 129 12.95 13.24 -8.28
N SER A 130 11.99 13.71 -7.48
CA SER A 130 11.94 15.06 -6.90
C SER A 130 11.13 15.06 -5.60
N ASP A 131 10.89 16.23 -5.02
CA ASP A 131 10.08 16.37 -3.79
C ASP A 131 8.61 15.97 -3.99
N VAL A 132 8.13 15.93 -5.24
CA VAL A 132 6.73 15.61 -5.58
C VAL A 132 6.59 14.34 -6.41
N TRP A 133 7.68 13.77 -6.93
CA TRP A 133 7.64 12.58 -7.77
C TRP A 133 8.45 11.45 -7.16
N ARG A 134 7.83 10.25 -7.08
CA ARG A 134 8.44 9.02 -6.63
C ARG A 134 8.16 7.89 -7.63
N TRP A 135 9.13 7.05 -7.86
CA TRP A 135 9.00 5.83 -8.65
C TRP A 135 9.27 4.63 -7.75
N ARG A 136 8.33 3.69 -7.70
CA ARG A 136 8.42 2.46 -6.92
C ARG A 136 8.30 1.24 -7.84
N ASN A 137 9.12 0.23 -7.57
CA ASN A 137 9.00 -1.07 -8.21
C ASN A 137 8.92 -2.14 -7.13
N GLU A 138 8.11 -3.15 -7.37
CA GLU A 138 7.90 -4.28 -6.47
C GLU A 138 7.91 -5.57 -7.26
N LEU A 139 8.58 -6.59 -6.72
CA LEU A 139 8.59 -7.97 -7.20
C LEU A 139 8.15 -8.86 -6.05
N ASN A 140 7.07 -9.60 -6.25
CA ASN A 140 6.51 -10.50 -5.25
C ASN A 140 6.46 -11.93 -5.79
N PHE A 141 6.88 -12.87 -4.95
CA PHE A 141 6.74 -14.31 -5.14
C PHE A 141 5.61 -14.77 -4.23
N ASP A 142 4.45 -15.01 -4.79
CA ASP A 142 3.26 -15.45 -4.07
C ASP A 142 3.24 -16.98 -4.01
N LEU A 143 3.58 -17.54 -2.86
CA LEU A 143 3.62 -18.98 -2.63
C LEU A 143 2.21 -19.58 -2.42
N GLY A 144 1.19 -18.77 -2.22
CA GLY A 144 -0.20 -19.22 -2.12
C GLY A 144 -0.79 -19.63 -3.47
N VAL A 145 -0.43 -18.89 -4.52
CA VAL A 145 -0.87 -19.16 -5.91
C VAL A 145 0.24 -19.69 -6.81
N ASP A 146 1.47 -19.85 -6.26
CA ASP A 146 2.67 -20.30 -6.98
C ASP A 146 3.00 -19.38 -8.18
N GLY A 147 2.87 -18.08 -7.99
CA GLY A 147 2.99 -17.09 -9.06
C GLY A 147 3.91 -15.91 -8.73
N ILE A 148 4.27 -15.16 -9.76
CA ILE A 148 5.10 -13.96 -9.67
C ILE A 148 4.26 -12.74 -10.04
N TYR A 149 4.39 -11.68 -9.24
CA TYR A 149 3.80 -10.37 -9.52
C TYR A 149 4.87 -9.30 -9.53
N LEU A 150 4.95 -8.52 -10.60
CA LEU A 150 5.81 -7.34 -10.74
C LEU A 150 4.94 -6.11 -10.89
N ASN A 151 5.22 -5.05 -10.14
CA ASN A 151 4.56 -3.76 -10.25
C ASN A 151 5.58 -2.64 -10.43
N SER A 152 5.28 -1.69 -11.29
CA SER A 152 6.04 -0.44 -11.48
C SER A 152 5.08 0.73 -11.42
N GLU A 153 5.22 1.56 -10.39
CA GLU A 153 4.29 2.64 -10.06
C GLU A 153 5.02 3.98 -9.99
N LEU A 154 4.43 5.00 -10.60
CA LEU A 154 4.82 6.40 -10.48
C LEU A 154 3.81 7.12 -9.58
N GLU A 155 4.30 7.77 -8.55
CA GLU A 155 3.52 8.57 -7.60
C GLU A 155 3.84 10.05 -7.78
N TRP A 156 2.80 10.87 -7.84
CA TRP A 156 2.88 12.31 -7.73
C TRP A 156 2.09 12.79 -6.52
N SER A 157 2.72 13.62 -5.66
CA SER A 157 2.10 14.17 -4.45
C SER A 157 2.30 15.66 -4.38
N GLN A 158 1.23 16.41 -4.12
CA GLN A 158 1.24 17.86 -4.05
C GLN A 158 0.46 18.38 -2.84
N ILE A 159 1.10 19.21 -2.04
CA ILE A 159 0.44 19.96 -0.96
C ILE A 159 -0.46 21.01 -1.58
N ILE A 160 -1.75 20.99 -1.23
CA ILE A 160 -2.78 21.92 -1.70
C ILE A 160 -3.00 23.04 -0.67
N SER A 161 -2.95 22.71 0.61
CA SER A 161 -3.08 23.66 1.73
C SER A 161 -2.31 23.14 2.95
N GLU A 162 -2.30 23.93 4.03
CA GLU A 162 -1.69 23.51 5.31
C GLU A 162 -2.31 22.20 5.87
N LYS A 163 -3.52 21.86 5.46
CA LYS A 163 -4.26 20.68 5.96
C LYS A 163 -4.60 19.66 4.88
N SER A 164 -4.16 19.86 3.65
CA SER A 164 -4.54 18.94 2.59
C SER A 164 -3.47 18.75 1.55
N PHE A 165 -3.40 17.53 1.02
CA PHE A 165 -2.59 17.20 -0.15
C PHE A 165 -3.33 16.20 -1.05
N VAL A 166 -2.87 16.13 -2.28
CA VAL A 166 -3.36 15.21 -3.30
C VAL A 166 -2.23 14.27 -3.70
N THR A 167 -2.52 13.00 -3.82
CA THR A 167 -1.62 11.98 -4.35
C THR A 167 -2.26 11.30 -5.55
N ILE A 168 -1.52 11.20 -6.64
CA ILE A 168 -1.89 10.37 -7.80
C ILE A 168 -0.84 9.29 -7.95
N LYS A 169 -1.29 8.05 -7.99
CA LYS A 169 -0.49 6.87 -8.28
C LYS A 169 -0.93 6.29 -9.60
N THR A 170 0.01 5.91 -10.44
CA THR A 170 -0.28 5.21 -11.70
C THR A 170 0.80 4.17 -11.96
N GLY A 171 0.41 2.99 -12.40
CA GLY A 171 1.34 1.90 -12.57
C GLY A 171 0.90 0.86 -13.59
N LEU A 172 1.84 0.01 -13.92
CA LEU A 172 1.68 -1.17 -14.74
C LEU A 172 2.11 -2.38 -13.94
N SER A 173 1.32 -3.44 -14.00
CA SER A 173 1.71 -4.71 -13.42
C SER A 173 1.92 -5.78 -14.49
N TRP A 174 2.76 -6.75 -14.14
CA TRP A 174 3.04 -7.94 -14.91
C TRP A 174 2.97 -9.15 -13.99
N VAL A 175 2.46 -10.28 -14.52
CA VAL A 175 2.34 -11.53 -13.78
C VAL A 175 2.95 -12.69 -14.57
N SER A 176 3.38 -13.71 -13.85
CA SER A 176 3.71 -15.01 -14.42
C SER A 176 3.15 -16.12 -13.55
N GLU A 177 2.51 -17.07 -14.20
CA GLU A 177 1.86 -18.24 -13.56
C GLU A 177 0.84 -17.82 -12.47
N TYR A 178 0.19 -16.66 -12.65
CA TYR A 178 -0.70 -16.06 -11.64
C TYR A 178 -2.17 -16.28 -12.05
N LEU A 179 -2.81 -17.33 -11.54
CA LEU A 179 -4.19 -17.72 -11.89
C LEU A 179 -4.41 -17.82 -13.41
N GLU A 180 -3.58 -18.58 -14.11
CA GLU A 180 -3.64 -18.77 -15.57
C GLU A 180 -3.33 -17.51 -16.39
N ARG A 181 -2.88 -16.42 -15.76
CA ARG A 181 -2.40 -15.21 -16.45
C ARG A 181 -0.88 -15.18 -16.54
N ASP A 182 -0.41 -14.77 -17.70
CA ASP A 182 1.01 -14.52 -18.00
C ASP A 182 1.14 -13.27 -18.85
N GLY A 183 2.05 -12.35 -18.48
CA GLY A 183 2.30 -11.14 -19.25
C GLY A 183 1.85 -9.87 -18.54
N LEU A 184 1.51 -8.82 -19.30
CA LEU A 184 1.01 -7.57 -18.77
C LEU A 184 -0.38 -7.79 -18.16
N ASN A 185 -0.51 -7.52 -16.87
CA ASN A 185 -1.72 -7.82 -16.13
C ASN A 185 -2.69 -6.62 -16.16
N ASP A 186 -2.35 -5.51 -15.53
CA ASP A 186 -3.21 -4.34 -15.49
C ASP A 186 -2.44 -3.01 -15.58
N PHE A 187 -3.14 -1.99 -16.05
CA PHE A 187 -2.80 -0.58 -15.84
C PHE A 187 -3.72 -0.04 -14.76
N HIS A 188 -3.14 0.45 -13.67
CA HIS A 188 -3.91 0.98 -12.56
C HIS A 188 -3.59 2.44 -12.27
N THR A 189 -4.59 3.15 -11.75
CA THR A 189 -4.42 4.51 -11.24
C THR A 189 -5.25 4.70 -9.98
N ARG A 190 -4.77 5.58 -9.10
CA ARG A 190 -5.49 5.96 -7.88
C ARG A 190 -5.24 7.43 -7.57
N LEU A 191 -6.32 8.16 -7.34
CA LEU A 191 -6.33 9.53 -6.83
C LEU A 191 -6.76 9.49 -5.37
N THR A 192 -5.96 10.05 -4.48
CA THR A 192 -6.27 10.22 -3.06
C THR A 192 -6.22 11.70 -2.70
N TYR A 193 -7.24 12.19 -2.02
CA TYR A 193 -7.26 13.52 -1.41
C TYR A 193 -7.19 13.36 0.10
N THR A 194 -6.10 13.74 0.72
CA THR A 194 -5.93 13.64 2.18
C THR A 194 -6.23 14.97 2.85
N TYR A 195 -7.11 14.94 3.83
CA TYR A 195 -7.44 16.08 4.67
C TYR A 195 -7.08 15.81 6.14
N ALA A 196 -6.16 16.59 6.70
CA ALA A 196 -5.78 16.53 8.12
C ALA A 196 -6.87 17.18 8.97
N ILE A 197 -7.60 16.36 9.74
CA ILE A 197 -8.60 16.81 10.71
C ILE A 197 -7.86 17.40 11.91
N SER A 198 -6.80 16.73 12.36
CA SER A 198 -5.87 17.17 13.40
C SER A 198 -4.45 16.76 13.05
N ASP A 199 -3.48 17.01 13.92
CA ASP A 199 -2.09 16.59 13.74
C ASP A 199 -1.93 15.05 13.75
N GLN A 200 -2.90 14.34 14.33
CA GLN A 200 -2.88 12.88 14.48
C GLN A 200 -3.94 12.17 13.65
N VAL A 201 -4.92 12.88 13.11
CA VAL A 201 -6.06 12.25 12.41
C VAL A 201 -6.20 12.82 11.02
N SER A 202 -6.23 11.96 10.03
CA SER A 202 -6.51 12.32 8.65
C SER A 202 -7.70 11.56 8.06
N PHE A 203 -8.24 12.11 6.98
CA PHE A 203 -9.34 11.55 6.20
C PHE A 203 -8.90 11.54 4.72
N PRO A 204 -8.41 10.40 4.20
CA PRO A 204 -7.98 10.21 2.82
C PRO A 204 -9.01 9.47 1.95
N PRO A 205 -10.11 10.12 1.48
CA PRO A 205 -10.95 9.55 0.44
C PRO A 205 -10.15 9.31 -0.83
N PHE A 206 -10.50 8.25 -1.56
CA PHE A 206 -9.84 7.92 -2.80
C PHE A 206 -10.78 7.37 -3.86
N ILE A 207 -10.36 7.46 -5.11
CA ILE A 207 -10.92 6.78 -6.27
C ILE A 207 -9.80 6.17 -7.10
N GLY A 208 -10.01 5.02 -7.67
CA GLY A 208 -9.03 4.33 -8.50
C GLY A 208 -9.67 3.52 -9.59
N SER A 209 -8.87 3.11 -10.55
CA SER A 209 -9.25 2.17 -11.60
C SER A 209 -8.13 1.16 -11.85
N SER A 210 -8.52 -0.03 -12.31
CA SER A 210 -7.64 -1.07 -12.83
C SER A 210 -8.19 -1.51 -14.17
N ILE A 211 -7.42 -1.29 -15.23
CA ILE A 211 -7.75 -1.64 -16.62
C ILE A 211 -6.99 -2.92 -16.95
N GLN A 212 -7.71 -3.99 -17.22
CA GLN A 212 -7.14 -5.28 -17.55
C GLN A 212 -6.54 -5.26 -18.96
N ILE A 213 -5.29 -5.72 -19.13
CA ILE A 213 -4.58 -5.61 -20.41
C ILE A 213 -4.69 -6.90 -21.22
N GLU A 214 -4.41 -8.05 -20.63
CA GLU A 214 -4.40 -9.34 -21.34
C GLU A 214 -5.68 -10.15 -21.14
N ASP A 215 -6.39 -9.96 -20.05
CA ASP A 215 -7.63 -10.65 -19.77
C ASP A 215 -8.82 -9.88 -20.35
N LYS A 216 -9.25 -10.28 -21.55
CA LYS A 216 -10.39 -9.66 -22.25
C LYS A 216 -11.75 -10.07 -21.72
N ASP A 217 -11.80 -11.04 -20.82
CA ASP A 217 -13.03 -11.57 -20.25
C ASP A 217 -13.35 -10.92 -18.88
N ASN A 218 -12.42 -10.15 -18.31
CA ASN A 218 -12.64 -9.37 -17.09
C ASN A 218 -12.87 -7.90 -17.40
N ASP A 219 -13.87 -7.33 -16.74
CA ASP A 219 -14.24 -5.92 -16.87
C ASP A 219 -13.18 -5.01 -16.23
N ASP A 220 -13.04 -3.81 -16.80
CA ASP A 220 -12.30 -2.73 -16.18
C ASP A 220 -12.93 -2.36 -14.84
N LEU A 221 -12.13 -2.21 -13.81
CA LEU A 221 -12.60 -1.97 -12.46
C LEU A 221 -12.49 -0.49 -12.10
N LEU A 222 -13.57 0.08 -11.57
CA LEU A 222 -13.59 1.42 -10.95
C LEU A 222 -13.97 1.26 -9.49
N TYR A 223 -13.12 1.72 -8.60
CA TYR A 223 -13.29 1.56 -7.16
C TYR A 223 -13.00 2.83 -6.40
N GLY A 224 -13.45 2.89 -5.16
CA GLY A 224 -13.18 4.02 -4.28
C GLY A 224 -13.35 3.67 -2.82
N GLY A 225 -13.00 4.60 -1.96
CA GLY A 225 -13.15 4.37 -0.52
C GLY A 225 -13.01 5.63 0.30
N LEU A 226 -13.39 5.48 1.55
CA LEU A 226 -13.32 6.50 2.59
C LEU A 226 -12.57 5.91 3.77
N TRP A 227 -11.41 6.47 4.09
CA TRP A 227 -10.61 6.00 5.22
C TRP A 227 -10.47 7.06 6.30
N PHE A 228 -10.26 6.59 7.51
CA PHE A 228 -9.75 7.36 8.63
C PHE A 228 -8.42 6.77 9.05
N GLU A 229 -7.47 7.63 9.27
CA GLU A 229 -6.10 7.29 9.63
C GLU A 229 -5.74 8.03 10.91
N VAL A 230 -5.12 7.32 11.84
CA VAL A 230 -4.68 7.83 13.13
C VAL A 230 -3.22 7.49 13.34
N ILE A 231 -2.39 8.49 13.63
CA ILE A 231 -0.97 8.35 13.94
C ILE A 231 -0.77 8.62 15.44
N PHE A 232 -0.02 7.73 16.11
CA PHE A 232 0.26 7.76 17.55
C PHE A 232 1.71 8.13 17.85
#